data_be239561bbbcbee9b6b24d51618de548
#
_entry.id   be239561bbbcbee9b6b24d51618de548
#
_cell.length_a   1.000
_cell.length_b   1.000
_cell.length_c   1.000
_cell.angle_alpha   90.00
_cell.angle_beta   90.00
_cell.angle_gamma   90.00
#
_symmetry.space_group_name_H-M   'P 1'
#
loop_
_entity.id
_entity.type
_entity.pdbx_description
1 polymer ?
#
loop_
_entity_poly.entity_id
_entity_poly.type
_entity_poly.pdbx_seq_one_letter_code
_entity_poly.pdbx_strand_id
1 'polypeptide(L)'
;MPKTVIIERVQTGVRLEKRLLKVLKGLADTKDITLGDLLEGIVLHAFEGKAPFGRETLKTITDLKKIHGLDLTAASSHLLSEKPR
;
A
#
# COMPACT_ATOMS: atom_id res chain seq x y z
N MET A 1 -24.60 7.13 -7.93
CA MET A 1 -23.44 8.05 -7.93
C MET A 1 -22.74 8.00 -6.60
N PRO A 2 -21.45 7.73 -6.59
CA PRO A 2 -20.71 7.82 -5.33
C PRO A 2 -20.69 9.26 -4.84
N LYS A 3 -20.88 9.43 -3.57
CA LYS A 3 -20.79 10.75 -2.95
C LYS A 3 -19.33 11.11 -2.77
N THR A 4 -19.00 12.34 -3.14
CA THR A 4 -17.70 12.91 -2.82
C THR A 4 -17.71 13.37 -1.38
N VAL A 5 -16.72 12.97 -0.61
CA VAL A 5 -16.54 13.42 0.76
C VAL A 5 -15.46 14.50 0.76
N ILE A 6 -15.81 15.68 1.25
CA ILE A 6 -14.86 16.79 1.30
C ILE A 6 -14.01 16.65 2.55
N ILE A 7 -12.70 16.60 2.38
CA ILE A 7 -11.74 16.44 3.46
C ILE A 7 -10.62 17.47 3.31
N GLU A 8 -9.79 17.56 4.32
CA GLU A 8 -8.55 18.33 4.28
C GLU A 8 -7.39 17.36 4.37
N ARG A 9 -6.40 17.50 3.47
CA ARG A 9 -5.19 16.70 3.51
C ARG A 9 -4.01 17.54 3.96
N VAL A 10 -3.11 16.91 4.71
CA VAL A 10 -1.87 17.55 5.11
C VAL A 10 -0.70 16.75 4.55
N GLN A 11 0.39 17.44 4.28
CA GLN A 11 1.61 16.78 3.83
C GLN A 11 2.28 16.11 5.03
N THR A 12 2.68 14.85 4.87
CA THR A 12 3.42 14.13 5.90
C THR A 12 4.44 13.23 5.20
N GLY A 13 5.46 12.84 5.93
CA GLY A 13 6.49 11.96 5.41
C GLY A 13 6.69 10.76 6.30
N VAL A 14 6.86 9.59 5.70
CA VAL A 14 7.20 8.36 6.40
C VAL A 14 8.31 7.65 5.63
N ARG A 15 9.07 6.85 6.33
CA ARG A 15 10.09 5.98 5.72
C ARG A 15 9.51 4.60 5.60
N LEU A 16 9.57 4.02 4.40
CA LEU A 16 9.06 2.69 4.11
C LEU A 16 10.17 1.85 3.50
N GLU A 17 10.05 0.54 3.66
CA GLU A 17 10.96 -0.39 3.02
C GLU A 17 10.89 -0.17 1.49
N LYS A 18 12.05 -0.20 0.84
CA LYS A 18 12.19 0.21 -0.55
C LYS A 18 11.33 -0.60 -1.51
N ARG A 19 11.35 -1.94 -1.38
CA ARG A 19 10.62 -2.84 -2.29
C ARG A 19 9.11 -2.74 -2.03
N LEU A 20 8.73 -2.59 -0.77
CA LEU A 20 7.33 -2.38 -0.39
C LEU A 20 6.78 -1.12 -1.06
N LEU A 21 7.56 -0.03 -1.04
CA LEU A 21 7.16 1.22 -1.68
C LEU A 21 7.01 1.04 -3.19
N LYS A 22 7.90 0.28 -3.83
CA LYS A 22 7.80 0.02 -5.27
C LYS A 22 6.53 -0.75 -5.62
N VAL A 23 6.16 -1.73 -4.81
CA VAL A 23 4.91 -2.47 -5.02
C VAL A 23 3.71 -1.55 -4.83
N LEU A 24 3.73 -0.71 -3.81
CA LEU A 24 2.64 0.25 -3.58
C LEU A 24 2.48 1.21 -4.77
N LYS A 25 3.58 1.76 -5.26
CA LYS A 25 3.54 2.69 -6.40
C LYS A 25 3.05 1.99 -7.67
N GLY A 26 3.51 0.76 -7.91
CA GLY A 26 3.05 -0.02 -9.06
C GLY A 26 1.56 -0.32 -8.98
N LEU A 27 1.07 -0.63 -7.79
CA LEU A 27 -0.35 -0.89 -7.59
C LEU A 27 -1.18 0.38 -7.80
N ALA A 28 -0.74 1.50 -7.27
CA ALA A 28 -1.43 2.79 -7.47
C ALA A 28 -1.51 3.12 -8.98
N ASP A 29 -0.41 2.93 -9.71
CA ASP A 29 -0.39 3.15 -11.15
C ASP A 29 -1.37 2.24 -11.88
N THR A 30 -1.42 0.97 -11.52
CA THR A 30 -2.35 0.01 -12.12
C THR A 30 -3.80 0.42 -11.91
N LYS A 31 -4.11 1.01 -10.76
CA LYS A 31 -5.46 1.46 -10.42
C LYS A 31 -5.75 2.89 -10.86
N ASP A 32 -4.75 3.57 -11.40
CA ASP A 32 -4.84 4.97 -11.83
C ASP A 32 -5.29 5.89 -10.69
N ILE A 33 -4.70 5.68 -9.53
CA ILE A 33 -4.91 6.52 -8.34
C ILE A 33 -3.56 6.95 -7.78
N THR A 34 -3.59 7.95 -6.90
CA THR A 34 -2.36 8.40 -6.24
C THR A 34 -1.95 7.42 -5.16
N LEU A 35 -0.67 7.46 -4.78
CA LEU A 35 -0.18 6.67 -3.66
C LEU A 35 -0.92 7.02 -2.36
N GLY A 36 -1.17 8.30 -2.13
CA GLY A 36 -1.92 8.74 -0.96
C GLY A 36 -3.32 8.16 -0.90
N ASP A 37 -4.03 8.18 -2.03
CA ASP A 37 -5.37 7.60 -2.13
C ASP A 37 -5.34 6.10 -1.83
N LEU A 38 -4.37 5.39 -2.40
CA LEU A 38 -4.21 3.96 -2.14
C LEU A 38 -3.98 3.69 -0.65
N LEU A 39 -3.06 4.44 -0.02
CA LEU A 39 -2.76 4.25 1.40
C LEU A 39 -3.96 4.59 2.29
N GLU A 40 -4.70 5.64 1.96
CA GLU A 40 -5.93 5.98 2.70
C GLU A 40 -6.93 4.83 2.66
N GLY A 41 -7.12 4.24 1.48
CA GLY A 41 -8.03 3.11 1.32
C GLY A 41 -7.60 1.89 2.14
N ILE A 42 -6.31 1.57 2.11
CA ILE A 42 -5.77 0.44 2.89
C ILE A 42 -6.02 0.66 4.39
N VAL A 43 -5.68 1.86 4.87
CA VAL A 43 -5.78 2.17 6.30
C VAL A 43 -7.23 2.18 6.76
N LEU A 44 -8.13 2.79 5.98
CA LEU A 44 -9.53 2.84 6.34
C LEU A 44 -10.15 1.45 6.43
N HIS A 45 -9.81 0.57 5.49
CA HIS A 45 -10.26 -0.83 5.55
C HIS A 45 -9.70 -1.53 6.79
N ALA A 46 -8.40 -1.35 7.04
CA ALA A 46 -7.75 -1.98 8.18
C ALA A 46 -8.37 -1.54 9.50
N PHE A 47 -8.71 -0.25 9.62
CA PHE A 47 -9.35 0.28 10.83
C PHE A 47 -10.69 -0.38 11.12
N GLU A 48 -11.39 -0.81 10.08
CA GLU A 48 -12.68 -1.50 10.25
C GLU A 48 -12.54 -3.01 10.29
N GLY A 49 -11.32 -3.53 10.29
CA GLY A 49 -11.08 -4.97 10.27
C GLY A 49 -11.46 -5.63 8.95
N LYS A 50 -11.51 -4.85 7.87
CA LYS A 50 -11.86 -5.36 6.55
C LYS A 50 -10.63 -5.52 5.69
N ALA A 51 -10.62 -6.54 4.83
CA ALA A 51 -9.55 -6.73 3.86
C ALA A 51 -9.64 -5.61 2.80
N PRO A 52 -8.51 -4.91 2.52
CA PRO A 52 -8.54 -3.78 1.59
C PRO A 52 -8.61 -4.17 0.13
N PHE A 53 -8.34 -5.42 -0.22
CA PHE A 53 -8.21 -5.84 -1.61
C PHE A 53 -9.02 -7.09 -1.91
N GLY A 54 -9.66 -7.10 -3.08
CA GLY A 54 -10.30 -8.29 -3.61
C GLY A 54 -9.30 -9.20 -4.32
N ARG A 55 -9.81 -10.30 -4.87
CA ARG A 55 -8.99 -11.36 -5.48
C ARG A 55 -8.12 -10.85 -6.63
N GLU A 56 -8.70 -10.04 -7.51
CA GLU A 56 -8.00 -9.51 -8.68
C GLU A 56 -6.83 -8.63 -8.29
N THR A 57 -7.05 -7.74 -7.33
CA THR A 57 -6.01 -6.86 -6.83
C THR A 57 -4.91 -7.66 -6.13
N LEU A 58 -5.28 -8.69 -5.37
CA LEU A 58 -4.29 -9.55 -4.72
C LEU A 58 -3.40 -10.26 -5.74
N LYS A 59 -3.96 -10.65 -6.89
CA LYS A 59 -3.17 -11.24 -7.96
C LYS A 59 -2.18 -10.24 -8.52
N THR A 60 -2.62 -9.01 -8.77
CA THR A 60 -1.72 -7.94 -9.22
C THR A 60 -0.59 -7.71 -8.23
N ILE A 61 -0.90 -7.71 -6.93
CA ILE A 61 0.11 -7.55 -5.88
C ILE A 61 1.12 -8.69 -5.93
N THR A 62 0.65 -9.93 -6.10
CA THR A 62 1.54 -11.09 -6.20
C THR A 62 2.53 -10.91 -7.36
N ASP A 63 2.05 -10.45 -8.51
CA ASP A 63 2.90 -10.21 -9.68
C ASP A 63 3.92 -9.09 -9.41
N LEU A 64 3.48 -8.00 -8.81
CA LEU A 64 4.36 -6.88 -8.47
C LEU A 64 5.42 -7.28 -7.45
N LYS A 65 5.05 -8.10 -6.47
CA LYS A 65 6.01 -8.62 -5.48
C LYS A 65 7.12 -9.42 -6.16
N LYS A 66 6.78 -10.22 -7.16
CA LYS A 66 7.78 -10.96 -7.94
C LYS A 66 8.69 -10.02 -8.71
N ILE A 67 8.12 -9.03 -9.37
CA ILE A 67 8.89 -8.07 -10.17
C ILE A 67 9.91 -7.32 -9.31
N HIS A 68 9.53 -6.93 -8.10
CA HIS A 68 10.38 -6.12 -7.24
C HIS A 68 11.13 -6.94 -6.17
N GLY A 69 10.95 -8.25 -6.17
CA GLY A 69 11.61 -9.12 -5.22
C GLY A 69 11.17 -8.91 -3.78
N LEU A 70 9.92 -8.49 -3.58
CA LEU A 70 9.41 -8.27 -2.23
C LEU A 70 9.02 -9.59 -1.60
N ASP A 71 9.80 -10.01 -0.61
CA ASP A 71 9.60 -11.28 0.10
C ASP A 71 9.12 -11.09 1.54
N LEU A 72 8.86 -9.85 1.94
CA LEU A 72 8.33 -9.55 3.26
C LEU A 72 6.83 -9.86 3.31
N THR A 73 6.37 -10.31 4.47
CA THR A 73 4.96 -10.66 4.67
C THR A 73 4.43 -9.96 5.92
N ALA A 74 3.16 -10.16 6.22
CA ALA A 74 2.57 -9.62 7.45
C ALA A 74 3.32 -10.10 8.69
N ALA A 75 3.90 -11.31 8.64
CA ALA A 75 4.69 -11.84 9.74
C ALA A 75 5.98 -11.03 9.97
N SER A 76 6.45 -10.29 8.97
CA SER A 76 7.62 -9.43 9.09
C SER A 76 7.30 -8.08 9.74
N SER A 77 6.02 -7.76 9.88
CA SER A 77 5.57 -6.46 10.38
C SER A 77 6.14 -6.20 11.78
N HIS A 78 6.62 -5.00 11.99
CA HIS A 78 7.25 -4.54 13.24
C HIS A 78 8.57 -5.23 13.59
N LEU A 79 9.08 -6.08 12.70
CA LEU A 79 10.38 -6.76 12.89
C LEU A 79 11.47 -6.18 11.98
N LEU A 80 11.14 -5.19 11.17
CA LEU A 80 12.06 -4.64 10.18
C LEU A 80 13.07 -3.71 10.86
N SER A 81 14.34 -3.91 10.54
CA SER A 81 15.42 -3.07 11.04
C SER A 81 16.16 -2.46 9.85
N GLU A 82 16.31 -1.14 9.87
CA GLU A 82 16.97 -0.45 8.78
C GLU A 82 18.47 -0.69 8.85
N LYS A 83 19.08 -1.10 7.72
CA LYS A 83 20.51 -1.32 7.71
C LYS A 83 21.27 -0.01 7.84
N PRO A 84 22.45 -0.01 8.49
CA PRO A 84 23.27 1.20 8.62
C PRO A 84 23.71 1.71 7.26
N ARG A 85 23.91 3.00 7.18
CA ARG A 85 24.46 3.66 5.98
C ARG A 85 25.96 3.53 5.92
#